data_14521bfe0c9e6baab625a9fed4f0c4e0
#
_entry.id   14521bfe0c9e6baab625a9fed4f0c4e0
#
_cell.length_a   1.000
_cell.length_b   1.000
_cell.length_c   1.000
_cell.angle_alpha   90.00
_cell.angle_beta   90.00
_cell.angle_gamma   90.00
#
_symmetry.space_group_name_H-M   'P 1'
#
loop_
_entity.id
_entity.type
_entity.pdbx_description
1 polymer ?
#
loop_
_entity_poly.entity_id
_entity_poly.type
_entity_poly.pdbx_seq_one_letter_code
_entity_poly.pdbx_strand_id
1 'polypeptide(L)'
;MIWNVIFLALFAVFAESKVATLLVLFLIGGGFALVPALQVKLMNVAGKAQTLAAALNHSAFNVSNAIGASLGGLSITTGFGWASTGWVASVLALVGILFMIICLITEEKLTD
;
A
#
# COMPACT_ATOMS: atom_id res chain seq x y z
N MET A 1 5.95 5.39 0.74
CA MET A 1 5.74 4.07 0.11
C MET A 1 6.91 3.11 0.28
N ILE A 2 8.13 3.50 -0.06
CA ILE A 2 9.36 2.66 0.15
C ILE A 2 9.48 2.18 1.59
N TRP A 3 9.16 3.02 2.56
CA TRP A 3 9.09 2.69 3.99
C TRP A 3 8.23 1.46 4.26
N ASN A 4 7.02 1.41 3.71
CA ASN A 4 6.11 0.27 3.92
C ASN A 4 6.63 -1.03 3.30
N VAL A 5 7.30 -0.97 2.15
CA VAL A 5 7.91 -2.17 1.53
C VAL A 5 8.97 -2.76 2.44
N ILE A 6 9.84 -1.92 3.00
CA ILE A 6 10.91 -2.36 3.90
C ILE A 6 10.33 -2.99 5.16
N PHE A 7 9.31 -2.36 5.77
CA PHE A 7 8.72 -2.88 7.01
C PHE A 7 7.85 -4.12 6.79
N LEU A 8 7.17 -4.23 5.66
CA LEU A 8 6.44 -5.46 5.30
C LEU A 8 7.38 -6.63 5.03
N ALA A 9 8.53 -6.38 4.39
CA ALA A 9 9.56 -7.40 4.20
C ALA A 9 10.19 -7.81 5.55
N LEU A 10 10.48 -6.85 6.43
CA LEU A 10 10.95 -7.12 7.79
C LEU A 10 9.91 -7.91 8.61
N PHE A 11 8.64 -7.60 8.47
CA PHE A 11 7.57 -8.38 9.09
C PHE A 11 7.62 -9.86 8.68
N ALA A 12 7.81 -10.14 7.39
CA ALA A 12 7.89 -11.50 6.89
C ALA A 12 9.10 -12.28 7.46
N VAL A 13 10.21 -11.58 7.71
CA VAL A 13 11.44 -12.19 8.26
C VAL A 13 11.36 -12.37 9.79
N PHE A 14 10.76 -11.41 10.50
CA PHE A 14 10.73 -11.37 11.98
C PHE A 14 9.40 -11.82 12.58
N ALA A 15 8.52 -12.44 11.82
CA ALA A 15 7.19 -12.88 12.26
C ALA A 15 7.21 -13.89 13.43
N GLU A 16 8.32 -14.53 13.69
CA GLU A 16 8.48 -15.49 14.82
C GLU A 16 8.59 -14.79 16.19
N SER A 17 8.99 -13.53 16.25
CA SER A 17 9.11 -12.77 17.48
C SER A 17 7.90 -11.89 17.72
N LYS A 18 7.16 -12.11 18.82
CA LYS A 18 5.97 -11.32 19.17
C LYS A 18 6.27 -9.81 19.31
N VAL A 19 7.41 -9.47 19.91
CA VAL A 19 7.80 -8.07 20.14
C VAL A 19 8.20 -7.40 18.81
N ALA A 20 8.99 -8.07 17.99
CA ALA A 20 9.36 -7.58 16.68
C ALA A 20 8.14 -7.40 15.78
N THR A 21 7.18 -8.32 15.80
CA THR A 21 5.92 -8.22 15.08
C THR A 21 5.12 -6.98 15.49
N LEU A 22 4.99 -6.71 16.78
CA LEU A 22 4.28 -5.54 17.28
C LEU A 22 4.95 -4.23 16.86
N LEU A 23 6.28 -4.14 16.95
CA LEU A 23 7.04 -2.96 16.51
C LEU A 23 6.88 -2.72 15.01
N VAL A 24 6.97 -3.75 14.20
CA VAL A 24 6.82 -3.65 12.75
C VAL A 24 5.40 -3.24 12.38
N LEU A 25 4.38 -3.79 13.03
CA LEU A 25 2.98 -3.40 12.83
C LEU A 25 2.75 -1.93 13.21
N PHE A 26 3.34 -1.47 14.29
CA PHE A 26 3.26 -0.05 14.69
C PHE A 26 3.89 0.87 13.65
N LEU A 27 5.05 0.50 13.11
CA LEU A 27 5.75 1.27 12.07
C LEU A 27 5.00 1.25 10.72
N ILE A 28 4.36 0.12 10.37
CA ILE A 28 3.46 0.03 9.21
C ILE A 28 2.26 0.97 9.40
N GLY A 29 1.68 0.98 10.61
CA GLY A 29 0.58 1.87 10.96
C GLY A 29 0.93 3.35 10.78
N GLY A 30 2.17 3.75 11.06
CA GLY A 30 2.67 5.09 10.80
C GLY A 30 2.61 5.50 9.32
N GLY A 31 2.72 4.54 8.41
CA GLY A 31 2.56 4.77 6.97
C GLY A 31 1.14 5.19 6.56
N PHE A 32 0.12 4.87 7.36
CA PHE A 32 -1.26 5.31 7.13
C PHE A 32 -1.44 6.82 7.24
N ALA A 33 -0.54 7.53 7.93
CA ALA A 33 -0.56 8.99 7.99
C ALA A 33 -0.38 9.66 6.61
N LEU A 34 0.15 8.94 5.63
CA LEU A 34 0.28 9.44 4.25
C LEU A 34 -1.06 9.45 3.49
N VAL A 35 -2.04 8.66 3.91
CA VAL A 35 -3.32 8.52 3.20
C VAL A 35 -4.09 9.86 3.16
N PRO A 36 -4.29 10.58 4.27
CA PRO A 36 -4.93 11.89 4.23
C PRO A 36 -4.17 12.92 3.39
N ALA A 37 -2.84 12.91 3.45
CA ALA A 37 -2.01 13.83 2.67
C ALA A 37 -2.15 13.58 1.16
N LEU A 38 -2.18 12.33 0.72
CA LEU A 38 -2.44 11.94 -0.67
C LEU A 38 -3.84 12.36 -1.11
N GLN A 39 -4.83 12.19 -0.25
CA GLN A 39 -6.22 12.58 -0.54
C GLN A 39 -6.34 14.09 -0.75
N VAL A 40 -5.75 14.89 0.13
CA VAL A 40 -5.75 16.36 -0.01
C VAL A 40 -5.05 16.78 -1.31
N LYS A 41 -3.90 16.18 -1.63
CA LYS A 41 -3.18 16.46 -2.88
C LYS A 41 -4.04 16.12 -4.10
N LEU A 42 -4.69 14.97 -4.09
CA LEU A 42 -5.58 14.53 -5.17
C LEU A 42 -6.76 15.49 -5.36
N MET A 43 -7.39 15.93 -4.27
CA MET A 43 -8.48 16.89 -4.30
C MET A 43 -8.02 18.25 -4.84
N ASN A 44 -6.84 18.72 -4.47
CA ASN A 44 -6.30 19.99 -4.94
C ASN A 44 -6.04 19.98 -6.46
N VAL A 45 -5.54 18.86 -6.98
CA VAL A 45 -5.30 18.70 -8.43
C VAL A 45 -6.62 18.54 -9.20
N ALA A 46 -7.64 17.94 -8.60
CA ALA A 46 -8.93 17.69 -9.24
C ALA A 46 -9.79 18.96 -9.47
N GLY A 47 -9.44 20.09 -8.86
CA GLY A 47 -10.15 21.37 -9.04
C GLY A 47 -11.64 21.25 -8.80
N LYS A 48 -12.48 21.40 -9.84
CA LYS A 48 -13.94 21.31 -9.72
C LYS A 48 -14.48 19.89 -9.48
N ALA A 49 -13.66 18.85 -9.68
CA ALA A 49 -14.04 17.43 -9.55
C ALA A 49 -13.59 16.81 -8.22
N GLN A 50 -13.44 17.61 -7.16
CA GLN A 50 -12.91 17.14 -5.86
C GLN A 50 -13.71 15.98 -5.26
N THR A 51 -15.05 16.06 -5.33
CA THR A 51 -15.92 14.99 -4.79
C THR A 51 -15.72 13.67 -5.56
N LEU A 52 -15.60 13.73 -6.89
CA LEU A 52 -15.34 12.56 -7.71
C LEU A 52 -13.95 11.98 -7.40
N ALA A 53 -12.94 12.81 -7.28
CA ALA A 53 -11.59 12.40 -6.94
C ALA A 53 -11.53 11.72 -5.57
N ALA A 54 -12.21 12.24 -4.56
CA ALA A 54 -12.32 11.64 -3.24
C ALA A 54 -13.03 10.28 -3.30
N ALA A 55 -14.14 10.17 -4.03
CA ALA A 55 -14.88 8.93 -4.19
C ALA A 55 -14.04 7.85 -4.90
N LEU A 56 -13.33 8.20 -5.96
CA LEU A 56 -12.42 7.30 -6.67
C LEU A 56 -11.26 6.83 -5.79
N ASN A 57 -10.69 7.74 -4.99
CA ASN A 57 -9.64 7.39 -4.04
C ASN A 57 -10.11 6.38 -3.00
N HIS A 58 -11.30 6.58 -2.41
CA HIS A 58 -11.89 5.63 -1.47
C HIS A 58 -12.22 4.29 -2.13
N SER A 59 -12.74 4.30 -3.35
CA SER A 59 -13.02 3.07 -4.11
C SER A 59 -11.74 2.29 -4.40
N ALA A 60 -10.69 2.96 -4.84
CA ALA A 60 -9.39 2.34 -5.09
C ALA A 60 -8.80 1.74 -3.80
N PHE A 61 -8.94 2.44 -2.68
CA PHE A 61 -8.48 1.96 -1.37
C PHE A 61 -9.23 0.70 -0.94
N ASN A 62 -10.55 0.65 -1.09
CA ASN A 62 -11.36 -0.51 -0.76
C ASN A 62 -11.06 -1.72 -1.66
N VAL A 63 -10.88 -1.50 -2.95
CA VAL A 63 -10.47 -2.55 -3.90
C VAL A 63 -9.09 -3.10 -3.52
N SER A 64 -8.14 -2.24 -3.20
CA SER A 64 -6.80 -2.64 -2.77
C SER A 64 -6.83 -3.46 -1.49
N ASN A 65 -7.66 -3.08 -0.51
CA ASN A 65 -7.86 -3.84 0.72
C ASN A 65 -8.47 -5.23 0.44
N ALA A 66 -9.47 -5.31 -0.44
CA ALA A 66 -10.09 -6.57 -0.82
C ALA A 66 -9.09 -7.51 -1.50
N ILE A 67 -8.29 -7.01 -2.43
CA ILE A 67 -7.23 -7.77 -3.10
C ILE A 67 -6.19 -8.24 -2.08
N GLY A 68 -5.71 -7.34 -1.21
CA GLY A 68 -4.74 -7.67 -0.18
C GLY A 68 -5.22 -8.75 0.79
N ALA A 69 -6.46 -8.63 1.26
CA ALA A 69 -7.08 -9.63 2.14
C ALA A 69 -7.26 -10.99 1.44
N SER A 70 -7.69 -10.98 0.18
CA SER A 70 -7.91 -12.21 -0.60
C SER A 70 -6.59 -12.94 -0.87
N LEU A 71 -5.55 -12.24 -1.31
CA LEU A 71 -4.25 -12.82 -1.59
C LEU A 71 -3.53 -13.26 -0.30
N GLY A 72 -3.64 -12.47 0.77
CA GLY A 72 -3.12 -12.82 2.09
C GLY A 72 -3.81 -14.07 2.66
N GLY A 73 -5.13 -14.16 2.56
CA GLY A 73 -5.91 -15.33 2.96
C GLY A 73 -5.55 -16.56 2.15
N LEU A 74 -5.43 -16.41 0.83
CA LEU A 74 -5.05 -17.50 -0.07
C LEU A 74 -3.65 -18.05 0.26
N SER A 75 -2.69 -17.19 0.56
CA SER A 75 -1.33 -17.60 0.91
C SER A 75 -1.28 -18.41 2.21
N ILE A 76 -2.15 -18.11 3.17
CA ILE A 76 -2.27 -18.87 4.42
C ILE A 76 -2.92 -20.24 4.16
N THR A 77 -4.02 -20.27 3.41
CA THR A 77 -4.77 -21.52 3.13
C THR A 77 -3.99 -22.50 2.27
N THR A 78 -3.07 -22.02 1.43
CA THR A 78 -2.17 -22.86 0.63
C THR A 78 -0.97 -23.41 1.42
N GLY A 79 -0.88 -23.13 2.72
CA GLY A 79 0.12 -23.72 3.61
C GLY A 79 1.44 -22.98 3.73
N PHE A 80 1.55 -21.78 3.15
CA PHE A 80 2.78 -20.96 3.26
C PHE A 80 2.95 -20.28 4.63
N GLY A 81 1.96 -20.41 5.53
CA GLY A 81 1.99 -19.84 6.87
C GLY A 81 1.75 -18.32 6.93
N TRP A 82 1.71 -17.80 8.16
CA TRP A 82 1.39 -16.39 8.42
C TRP A 82 2.44 -15.41 7.89
N ALA A 83 3.71 -15.80 7.83
CA ALA A 83 4.80 -14.99 7.32
C ALA A 83 4.65 -14.67 5.81
N SER A 84 3.94 -15.52 5.06
CA SER A 84 3.70 -15.31 3.63
C SER A 84 2.87 -14.07 3.32
N THR A 85 2.00 -13.63 4.24
CA THR A 85 1.22 -12.41 4.10
C THR A 85 2.11 -11.17 3.99
N GLY A 86 3.22 -11.13 4.71
CA GLY A 86 4.22 -10.07 4.62
C GLY A 86 4.89 -10.02 3.25
N TRP A 87 5.22 -11.17 2.68
CA TRP A 87 5.80 -11.25 1.33
C TRP A 87 4.81 -10.81 0.25
N VAL A 88 3.55 -11.28 0.33
CA VAL A 88 2.47 -10.86 -0.58
C VAL A 88 2.26 -9.34 -0.52
N ALA A 89 2.20 -8.78 0.69
CA ALA A 89 2.05 -7.35 0.89
C ALA A 89 3.25 -6.55 0.34
N SER A 90 4.48 -7.06 0.50
CA SER A 90 5.69 -6.44 -0.05
C SER A 90 5.67 -6.41 -1.58
N VAL A 91 5.28 -7.50 -2.22
CA VAL A 91 5.16 -7.58 -3.68
C VAL A 91 4.09 -6.60 -4.19
N LEU A 92 2.92 -6.55 -3.55
CA LEU A 92 1.87 -5.61 -3.91
C LEU A 92 2.31 -4.15 -3.74
N ALA A 93 3.06 -3.84 -2.68
CA ALA A 93 3.60 -2.51 -2.46
C ALA A 93 4.65 -2.12 -3.53
N LEU A 94 5.49 -3.05 -3.97
CA LEU A 94 6.43 -2.85 -5.08
C LEU A 94 5.70 -2.57 -6.39
N VAL A 95 4.66 -3.33 -6.70
CA VAL A 95 3.81 -3.09 -7.87
C VAL A 95 3.19 -1.69 -7.80
N GLY A 96 2.68 -1.27 -6.64
CA GLY A 96 2.14 0.07 -6.43
C GLY A 96 3.15 1.18 -6.67
N ILE A 97 4.40 1.01 -6.20
CA ILE A 97 5.50 1.95 -6.46
C ILE A 97 5.80 2.02 -7.96
N LEU A 98 5.84 0.88 -8.64
CA LEU A 98 6.12 0.83 -10.07
C LEU A 98 5.07 1.59 -10.87
N PHE A 99 3.78 1.40 -10.55
CA PHE A 99 2.69 2.18 -11.15
C PHE A 99 2.82 3.68 -10.88
N MET A 100 3.19 4.07 -9.67
CA MET A 100 3.40 5.47 -9.30
C MET A 100 4.53 6.10 -10.12
N ILE A 101 5.65 5.39 -10.29
CA ILE A 101 6.79 5.85 -11.10
C ILE A 101 6.37 6.02 -12.56
N ILE A 102 5.64 5.07 -13.12
CA ILE A 102 5.13 5.15 -14.50
C ILE A 102 4.23 6.37 -14.66
N CYS A 103 3.32 6.62 -13.71
CA CYS A 103 2.45 7.80 -13.72
C CYS A 103 3.25 9.10 -13.72
N LEU A 104 4.24 9.23 -12.84
CA LEU A 104 5.07 10.42 -12.73
C LEU A 104 5.86 10.71 -14.03
N ILE A 105 6.45 9.66 -14.62
CA ILE A 105 7.20 9.78 -15.89
C ILE A 105 6.26 10.16 -17.04
N THR A 106 5.02 9.69 -17.02
CA THR A 106 4.03 10.01 -18.04
C THR A 106 3.53 11.45 -17.91
N GLU A 107 3.34 11.95 -16.68
CA GLU A 107 2.97 13.35 -16.44
C GLU A 107 4.05 14.31 -16.93
N GLU A 108 5.32 14.01 -16.68
CA GLU A 108 6.45 14.83 -17.11
C GLU A 108 6.52 14.97 -18.64
N LYS A 109 6.20 13.89 -19.37
CA LYS A 109 6.15 13.90 -20.84
C LYS A 109 4.95 14.64 -21.45
N LEU A 110 3.89 14.85 -20.69
CA LEU A 110 2.70 15.57 -21.16
C LEU A 110 2.79 17.08 -20.90
N THR A 111 3.74 17.51 -20.07
CA THR A 111 3.97 18.94 -19.73
C THR A 111 5.10 19.58 -20.55
N ASP A 112 5.88 18.80 -21.28
CA ASP A 112 6.87 19.24 -22.26
C ASP A 112 6.26 19.31 -23.68
#